data_ef5e71882a0b14bca08aa7a4c89d4d3f
#
_entry.id   ef5e71882a0b14bca08aa7a4c89d4d3f
#
_cell.length_a   1.000
_cell.length_b   1.000
_cell.length_c   1.000
_cell.angle_alpha   90.00
_cell.angle_beta   90.00
_cell.angle_gamma   90.00
#
_symmetry.space_group_name_H-M   'P 1'
#
loop_
_entity.id
_entity.type
_entity.pdbx_description
1 polymer ?
#
loop_
_entity_poly.entity_id
_entity_poly.type
_entity_poly.pdbx_seq_one_letter_code
_entity_poly.pdbx_strand_id
1 'polypeptide(L)'
;STPLYHMEDVHRAGGVLAILGELARSGQLHTDCHTVHSPSIGEAIAHWDIATTDNAVALERFKAGPAGIPTQEAFSQATRWPTLDLDREGGCIRSADNAYSEEGGLAVLFGNIAEDGCVVKTAGVEDELLVFEGRAHVCESQEDAVADILEDRVQAGDVVIVRYEGPRGGPGMQEMLYPTSYIKSKGLGKACALITDGRFSGGTSGLSIGHVSPEAAAGGAIALVENGDRILIDIPKRAINVLVDEAVLNERRTAQAALGFKPAKDRPRKVSPALKFYAKTVTSADRGAVRDLSLLDD
;
A
#
# COMPACT_ATOMS: atom_id res chain seq x y z
N SER A 1 6.17 -11.03 0.48
CA SER A 1 6.91 -11.70 -0.61
C SER A 1 7.73 -12.85 -0.03
N THR A 2 7.73 -13.97 -0.71
CA THR A 2 8.55 -15.11 -0.31
C THR A 2 9.93 -15.01 -1.00
N PRO A 3 11.04 -15.37 -0.33
CA PRO A 3 12.35 -15.45 -0.97
C PRO A 3 12.49 -16.68 -1.89
N LEU A 4 11.49 -17.56 -1.92
CA LEU A 4 11.56 -18.84 -2.65
C LEU A 4 11.13 -18.71 -4.12
N TYR A 5 10.33 -17.70 -4.47
CA TYR A 5 9.73 -17.55 -5.80
C TYR A 5 9.93 -16.15 -6.37
N HIS A 6 10.12 -16.08 -7.69
CA HIS A 6 10.22 -14.87 -8.49
C HIS A 6 9.00 -14.76 -9.44
N MET A 7 8.89 -13.66 -10.18
CA MET A 7 7.78 -13.47 -11.12
C MET A 7 7.76 -14.49 -12.26
N GLU A 8 8.91 -15.06 -12.59
CA GLU A 8 9.01 -16.15 -13.58
C GLU A 8 8.34 -17.43 -13.08
N ASP A 9 8.44 -17.73 -11.78
CA ASP A 9 7.73 -18.86 -11.17
C ASP A 9 6.22 -18.64 -11.18
N VAL A 10 5.78 -17.41 -10.89
CA VAL A 10 4.36 -17.03 -11.04
C VAL A 10 3.89 -17.22 -12.47
N HIS A 11 4.70 -16.82 -13.47
CA HIS A 11 4.38 -17.05 -14.88
C HIS A 11 4.27 -18.53 -15.19
N ARG A 12 5.27 -19.35 -14.81
CA ARG A 12 5.26 -20.81 -15.01
C ARG A 12 4.06 -21.49 -14.33
N ALA A 13 3.58 -20.95 -13.21
CA ALA A 13 2.39 -21.42 -12.50
C ALA A 13 1.06 -20.93 -13.10
N GLY A 14 1.09 -20.20 -14.24
CA GLY A 14 -0.09 -19.74 -14.98
C GLY A 14 -0.43 -18.25 -14.80
N GLY A 15 0.41 -17.49 -14.11
CA GLY A 15 0.29 -16.05 -14.00
C GLY A 15 -0.96 -15.59 -13.26
N VAL A 16 -1.38 -14.37 -13.57
CA VAL A 16 -2.53 -13.73 -12.90
C VAL A 16 -3.83 -14.51 -13.10
N LEU A 17 -4.05 -15.12 -14.28
CA LEU A 17 -5.30 -15.84 -14.54
C LEU A 17 -5.38 -17.17 -13.79
N ALA A 18 -4.26 -17.81 -13.45
CA ALA A 18 -4.26 -18.94 -12.52
C ALA A 18 -4.58 -18.51 -11.08
N ILE A 19 -4.09 -17.35 -10.63
CA ILE A 19 -4.46 -16.77 -9.31
C ILE A 19 -5.96 -16.46 -9.28
N LEU A 20 -6.49 -15.81 -10.31
CA LEU A 20 -7.92 -15.54 -10.42
C LEU A 20 -8.74 -16.84 -10.52
N GLY A 21 -8.19 -17.88 -11.14
CA GLY A 21 -8.79 -19.21 -11.20
C GLY A 21 -8.96 -19.83 -9.81
N GLU A 22 -7.94 -19.72 -8.94
CA GLU A 22 -8.04 -20.19 -7.55
C GLU A 22 -9.08 -19.39 -6.75
N LEU A 23 -9.12 -18.07 -6.91
CA LEU A 23 -10.15 -17.23 -6.28
C LEU A 23 -11.55 -17.54 -6.79
N ALA A 24 -11.72 -17.84 -8.08
CA ALA A 24 -13.00 -18.25 -8.64
C ALA A 24 -13.46 -19.61 -8.09
N ARG A 25 -12.56 -20.58 -7.97
CA ARG A 25 -12.86 -21.91 -7.39
C ARG A 25 -13.26 -21.82 -5.91
N SER A 26 -12.72 -20.87 -5.17
CA SER A 26 -13.09 -20.61 -3.77
C SER A 26 -14.32 -19.69 -3.61
N GLY A 27 -14.95 -19.26 -4.70
CA GLY A 27 -16.14 -18.40 -4.68
C GLY A 27 -15.88 -16.94 -4.29
N GLN A 28 -14.62 -16.50 -4.37
CA GLN A 28 -14.20 -15.14 -3.98
C GLN A 28 -14.04 -14.17 -5.16
N LEU A 29 -14.53 -14.54 -6.34
CA LEU A 29 -14.40 -13.73 -7.55
C LEU A 29 -15.73 -13.61 -8.31
N HIS A 30 -16.08 -12.39 -8.69
CA HIS A 30 -17.19 -12.13 -9.62
C HIS A 30 -16.74 -12.44 -11.03
N THR A 31 -17.13 -13.62 -11.55
CA THR A 31 -16.66 -14.14 -12.84
C THR A 31 -17.40 -13.58 -14.05
N ASP A 32 -18.51 -12.89 -13.84
CA ASP A 32 -19.38 -12.28 -14.87
C ASP A 32 -18.91 -10.88 -15.31
N CYS A 33 -17.95 -10.27 -14.59
CA CYS A 33 -17.42 -8.96 -14.94
C CYS A 33 -16.69 -8.97 -16.29
N HIS A 34 -16.93 -7.93 -17.10
CA HIS A 34 -16.27 -7.74 -18.40
C HIS A 34 -14.76 -7.46 -18.24
N THR A 35 -13.98 -7.88 -19.24
CA THR A 35 -12.57 -7.55 -19.36
C THR A 35 -12.28 -6.89 -20.71
N VAL A 36 -11.09 -6.30 -20.87
CA VAL A 36 -10.67 -5.67 -22.14
C VAL A 36 -10.39 -6.68 -23.26
N HIS A 37 -10.23 -7.95 -22.95
CA HIS A 37 -9.80 -9.00 -23.90
C HIS A 37 -10.70 -10.22 -23.92
N SER A 38 -11.72 -10.27 -23.07
CA SER A 38 -12.70 -11.36 -23.00
C SER A 38 -14.07 -10.83 -22.58
N PRO A 39 -15.17 -11.46 -23.00
CA PRO A 39 -16.51 -11.07 -22.59
C PRO A 39 -16.72 -11.08 -21.09
N SER A 40 -16.05 -12.02 -20.38
CA SER A 40 -16.06 -12.05 -18.91
C SER A 40 -14.73 -12.56 -18.33
N ILE A 41 -14.51 -12.31 -17.03
CA ILE A 41 -13.36 -12.89 -16.30
C ILE A 41 -13.44 -14.42 -16.31
N GLY A 42 -14.63 -14.98 -16.17
CA GLY A 42 -14.84 -16.43 -16.22
C GLY A 42 -14.39 -17.06 -17.56
N GLU A 43 -14.73 -16.43 -18.69
CA GLU A 43 -14.25 -16.88 -20.00
C GLU A 43 -12.72 -16.70 -20.14
N ALA A 44 -12.16 -15.63 -19.62
CA ALA A 44 -10.71 -15.44 -19.60
C ALA A 44 -10.00 -16.53 -18.79
N ILE A 45 -10.52 -16.89 -17.61
CA ILE A 45 -10.00 -17.99 -16.78
C ILE A 45 -10.12 -19.32 -17.53
N ALA A 46 -11.29 -19.64 -18.08
CA ALA A 46 -11.50 -20.88 -18.80
C ALA A 46 -10.52 -21.06 -19.98
N HIS A 47 -10.13 -19.97 -20.61
CA HIS A 47 -9.21 -19.98 -21.74
C HIS A 47 -7.73 -20.04 -21.33
N TRP A 48 -7.34 -19.43 -20.21
CA TRP A 48 -5.94 -19.19 -19.86
C TRP A 48 -5.45 -19.86 -18.57
N ASP A 49 -6.33 -20.29 -17.67
CA ASP A 49 -5.89 -20.95 -16.43
C ASP A 49 -5.35 -22.36 -16.74
N ILE A 50 -4.04 -22.52 -16.58
CA ILE A 50 -3.33 -23.75 -16.87
C ILE A 50 -3.76 -24.95 -16.00
N ALA A 51 -4.48 -24.72 -14.91
CA ALA A 51 -5.01 -25.78 -14.06
C ALA A 51 -6.24 -26.45 -14.67
N THR A 52 -6.96 -25.78 -15.58
CA THR A 52 -8.25 -26.25 -16.12
C THR A 52 -8.35 -26.17 -17.63
N THR A 53 -7.53 -25.36 -18.30
CA THR A 53 -7.59 -25.21 -19.75
C THR A 53 -6.89 -26.35 -20.50
N ASP A 54 -7.42 -26.73 -21.63
CA ASP A 54 -6.79 -27.61 -22.63
C ASP A 54 -6.18 -26.81 -23.81
N ASN A 55 -6.19 -25.47 -23.73
CA ASN A 55 -5.66 -24.59 -24.76
C ASN A 55 -4.15 -24.75 -24.91
N ALA A 56 -3.70 -25.43 -25.95
CA ALA A 56 -2.29 -25.67 -26.22
C ALA A 56 -1.47 -24.37 -26.33
N VAL A 57 -2.06 -23.29 -26.83
CA VAL A 57 -1.39 -21.98 -26.93
C VAL A 57 -1.13 -21.40 -25.55
N ALA A 58 -2.07 -21.48 -24.64
CA ALA A 58 -1.90 -21.04 -23.25
C ALA A 58 -0.83 -21.86 -22.53
N LEU A 59 -0.92 -23.19 -22.60
CA LEU A 59 0.03 -24.11 -21.96
C LEU A 59 1.47 -23.88 -22.46
N GLU A 60 1.64 -23.71 -23.78
CA GLU A 60 2.97 -23.42 -24.34
C GLU A 60 3.48 -22.02 -23.99
N ARG A 61 2.61 -21.03 -23.89
CA ARG A 61 3.00 -19.67 -23.51
C ARG A 61 3.57 -19.62 -22.10
N PHE A 62 2.95 -20.29 -21.14
CA PHE A 62 3.40 -20.29 -19.75
C PHE A 62 4.66 -21.10 -19.47
N LYS A 63 5.08 -21.95 -20.42
CA LYS A 63 6.40 -22.58 -20.38
C LYS A 63 7.54 -21.66 -20.82
N ALA A 64 7.26 -20.59 -21.56
CA ALA A 64 8.30 -19.71 -22.09
C ALA A 64 8.90 -18.83 -20.99
N GLY A 65 10.22 -18.67 -20.99
CA GLY A 65 10.90 -17.64 -20.19
C GLY A 65 10.48 -16.24 -20.66
N PRO A 66 10.22 -15.30 -19.73
CA PRO A 66 9.84 -13.94 -20.08
C PRO A 66 10.85 -13.29 -21.04
N ALA A 67 10.36 -12.60 -22.07
CA ALA A 67 11.17 -11.93 -23.09
C ALA A 67 12.21 -12.84 -23.80
N GLY A 68 12.03 -14.17 -23.77
CA GLY A 68 12.94 -15.11 -24.38
C GLY A 68 14.30 -15.25 -23.71
N ILE A 69 14.45 -14.79 -22.47
CA ILE A 69 15.63 -15.01 -21.66
C ILE A 69 15.69 -16.47 -21.17
N PRO A 70 16.87 -17.00 -20.80
CA PRO A 70 16.98 -18.32 -20.21
C PRO A 70 16.14 -18.46 -18.94
N THR A 71 15.58 -19.65 -18.75
CA THR A 71 14.88 -20.02 -17.51
C THR A 71 15.88 -20.08 -16.34
N GLN A 72 15.39 -20.02 -15.12
CA GLN A 72 16.24 -20.12 -13.91
C GLN A 72 16.61 -21.57 -13.57
N GLU A 73 16.50 -22.50 -14.52
CA GLU A 73 16.94 -23.87 -14.33
C GLU A 73 18.47 -23.91 -14.25
N ALA A 74 18.99 -24.44 -13.16
CA ALA A 74 20.42 -24.46 -12.89
C ALA A 74 21.18 -25.17 -14.03
N PHE A 75 22.28 -24.58 -14.47
CA PHE A 75 23.17 -25.08 -15.55
C PHE A 75 22.48 -25.21 -16.92
N SER A 76 21.31 -24.59 -17.15
CA SER A 76 20.56 -24.59 -18.40
C SER A 76 20.65 -23.25 -19.13
N GLN A 77 20.62 -23.30 -20.47
CA GLN A 77 20.42 -22.13 -21.35
C GLN A 77 19.06 -22.19 -22.03
N ALA A 78 18.18 -23.10 -21.57
CA ALA A 78 16.84 -23.23 -22.12
C ALA A 78 16.01 -21.98 -21.89
N THR A 79 15.32 -21.52 -22.92
CA THR A 79 14.37 -20.37 -22.85
C THR A 79 12.95 -20.83 -22.54
N ARG A 80 12.77 -22.11 -22.24
CA ARG A 80 11.46 -22.72 -21.95
C ARG A 80 11.62 -23.75 -20.83
N TRP A 81 10.66 -23.77 -19.93
CA TRP A 81 10.53 -24.81 -18.92
C TRP A 81 10.04 -26.13 -19.53
N PRO A 82 10.53 -27.29 -19.11
CA PRO A 82 10.03 -28.59 -19.58
C PRO A 82 8.58 -28.84 -19.12
N THR A 83 8.20 -28.35 -17.94
CA THR A 83 6.90 -28.54 -17.32
C THR A 83 6.35 -27.24 -16.72
N LEU A 84 5.03 -27.13 -16.63
CA LEU A 84 4.35 -26.10 -15.87
C LEU A 84 4.37 -26.44 -14.36
N ASP A 85 4.21 -25.42 -13.52
CA ASP A 85 3.98 -25.60 -12.08
C ASP A 85 2.47 -25.69 -11.84
N LEU A 86 1.99 -26.90 -11.60
CA LEU A 86 0.60 -27.21 -11.28
C LEU A 86 0.39 -27.57 -9.81
N ASP A 87 1.44 -27.49 -8.99
CA ASP A 87 1.36 -27.76 -7.56
C ASP A 87 0.60 -26.64 -6.84
N ARG A 88 -0.61 -26.94 -6.38
CA ARG A 88 -1.50 -26.02 -5.65
C ARG A 88 -1.45 -26.20 -4.13
N GLU A 89 -0.64 -27.13 -3.64
CA GLU A 89 -0.40 -27.36 -2.20
C GLU A 89 0.89 -26.69 -1.73
N GLY A 90 2.00 -26.97 -2.37
CA GLY A 90 3.33 -26.46 -2.01
C GLY A 90 3.97 -25.50 -3.00
N GLY A 91 3.39 -25.38 -4.20
CA GLY A 91 3.92 -24.57 -5.29
C GLY A 91 3.82 -23.06 -5.12
N CYS A 92 4.16 -22.35 -6.20
CA CYS A 92 4.17 -20.89 -6.23
C CYS A 92 2.76 -20.28 -6.10
N ILE A 93 1.78 -20.78 -6.87
CA ILE A 93 0.37 -20.41 -6.75
C ILE A 93 -0.33 -21.53 -6.01
N ARG A 94 -0.97 -21.22 -4.89
CA ARG A 94 -1.64 -22.18 -4.02
C ARG A 94 -3.14 -22.06 -4.09
N SER A 95 -3.83 -23.17 -3.80
CA SER A 95 -5.28 -23.16 -3.57
C SER A 95 -5.63 -22.38 -2.31
N ALA A 96 -6.91 -21.99 -2.16
CA ALA A 96 -7.39 -21.29 -0.99
C ALA A 96 -7.14 -22.08 0.32
N ASP A 97 -7.29 -23.40 0.27
CA ASP A 97 -7.06 -24.28 1.44
C ASP A 97 -5.59 -24.38 1.86
N ASN A 98 -4.68 -24.05 0.95
CA ASN A 98 -3.22 -24.08 1.15
C ASN A 98 -2.60 -22.67 1.10
N ALA A 99 -3.41 -21.62 1.28
CA ALA A 99 -2.97 -20.24 1.18
C ALA A 99 -1.79 -19.93 2.12
N TYR A 100 -0.92 -19.02 1.70
CA TYR A 100 0.20 -18.53 2.54
C TYR A 100 -0.28 -17.81 3.81
N SER A 101 -1.46 -17.21 3.76
CA SER A 101 -2.15 -16.60 4.90
C SER A 101 -3.66 -16.59 4.63
N GLU A 102 -4.46 -16.60 5.69
CA GLU A 102 -5.93 -16.51 5.59
C GLU A 102 -6.39 -15.13 5.14
N GLU A 103 -5.60 -14.09 5.40
CA GLU A 103 -5.89 -12.71 5.03
C GLU A 103 -5.02 -12.23 3.87
N GLY A 104 -5.54 -11.25 3.14
CA GLY A 104 -4.80 -10.57 2.08
C GLY A 104 -3.61 -9.76 2.60
N GLY A 105 -2.72 -9.35 1.70
CA GLY A 105 -1.52 -8.58 2.02
C GLY A 105 -1.76 -7.09 2.33
N LEU A 106 -3.02 -6.64 2.41
CA LEU A 106 -3.42 -5.28 2.76
C LEU A 106 -4.47 -5.31 3.87
N ALA A 107 -4.40 -4.34 4.77
CA ALA A 107 -5.39 -4.13 5.81
C ALA A 107 -5.80 -2.65 5.88
N VAL A 108 -7.07 -2.41 6.18
CA VAL A 108 -7.57 -1.07 6.52
C VAL A 108 -7.63 -0.97 8.04
N LEU A 109 -7.04 0.10 8.60
CA LEU A 109 -7.10 0.42 10.02
C LEU A 109 -7.96 1.66 10.22
N PHE A 110 -8.64 1.73 11.37
CA PHE A 110 -9.48 2.86 11.79
C PHE A 110 -9.09 3.32 13.19
N GLY A 111 -9.39 4.56 13.51
CA GLY A 111 -9.16 5.11 14.84
C GLY A 111 -9.18 6.62 14.85
N ASN A 112 -8.84 7.21 16.00
CA ASN A 112 -8.94 8.65 16.16
C ASN A 112 -7.96 9.46 15.29
N ILE A 113 -6.94 8.82 14.71
CA ILE A 113 -6.00 9.45 13.77
C ILE A 113 -6.42 9.22 12.29
N ALA A 114 -7.28 8.23 12.03
CA ALA A 114 -7.77 7.85 10.71
C ALA A 114 -9.24 7.43 10.80
N GLU A 115 -10.12 8.42 10.97
CA GLU A 115 -11.56 8.20 11.17
C GLU A 115 -12.22 7.54 9.95
N ASP A 116 -11.82 7.94 8.73
CA ASP A 116 -12.27 7.35 7.47
C ASP A 116 -11.36 6.20 6.98
N GLY A 117 -10.37 5.83 7.80
CA GLY A 117 -9.47 4.72 7.57
C GLY A 117 -8.10 5.11 6.99
N CYS A 118 -7.21 4.13 7.02
CA CYS A 118 -5.89 4.16 6.39
C CYS A 118 -5.50 2.75 5.96
N VAL A 119 -4.51 2.63 5.08
CA VAL A 119 -4.11 1.34 4.50
C VAL A 119 -2.70 0.96 4.95
N VAL A 120 -2.55 -0.26 5.45
CA VAL A 120 -1.26 -0.89 5.74
C VAL A 120 -1.03 -2.08 4.82
N LYS A 121 0.21 -2.22 4.32
CA LYS A 121 0.64 -3.41 3.58
C LYS A 121 1.15 -4.45 4.58
N THR A 122 0.27 -5.34 5.04
CA THR A 122 0.57 -6.38 6.04
C THR A 122 1.61 -7.40 5.55
N ALA A 123 1.62 -7.71 4.24
CA ALA A 123 2.59 -8.63 3.65
C ALA A 123 4.07 -8.21 3.78
N GLY A 124 4.34 -7.00 4.22
CA GLY A 124 5.70 -6.48 4.43
C GLY A 124 6.03 -6.19 5.90
N VAL A 125 5.12 -6.51 6.82
CA VAL A 125 5.25 -6.26 8.25
C VAL A 125 5.71 -7.54 8.94
N GLU A 126 6.73 -7.45 9.79
CA GLU A 126 7.20 -8.54 10.62
C GLU A 126 6.20 -8.78 11.78
N ASP A 127 6.09 -10.02 12.24
CA ASP A 127 5.09 -10.40 13.26
C ASP A 127 5.21 -9.57 14.56
N GLU A 128 6.43 -9.21 14.95
CA GLU A 128 6.71 -8.39 16.13
C GLU A 128 6.20 -6.96 16.00
N LEU A 129 5.93 -6.48 14.77
CA LEU A 129 5.43 -5.15 14.48
C LEU A 129 3.93 -5.09 14.21
N LEU A 130 3.22 -6.20 14.27
CA LEU A 130 1.76 -6.24 14.09
C LEU A 130 1.01 -5.43 15.16
N VAL A 131 1.60 -5.32 16.36
CA VAL A 131 1.18 -4.38 17.40
C VAL A 131 2.39 -3.53 17.75
N PHE A 132 2.31 -2.24 17.46
CA PHE A 132 3.42 -1.32 17.65
C PHE A 132 2.95 -0.06 18.38
N GLU A 133 3.67 0.30 19.42
CA GLU A 133 3.46 1.56 20.12
C GLU A 133 4.76 2.36 20.11
N GLY A 134 4.70 3.61 19.64
CA GLY A 134 5.88 4.46 19.49
C GLY A 134 5.59 5.92 19.72
N ARG A 135 6.63 6.75 19.65
CA ARG A 135 6.54 8.20 19.78
C ARG A 135 6.46 8.84 18.40
N ALA A 136 5.55 9.78 18.24
CA ALA A 136 5.43 10.54 17.00
C ALA A 136 6.67 11.40 16.74
N HIS A 137 7.23 11.27 15.54
CA HIS A 137 8.21 12.17 14.94
C HIS A 137 7.54 12.82 13.73
N VAL A 138 7.10 14.06 13.85
CA VAL A 138 6.22 14.72 12.87
C VAL A 138 7.02 15.52 11.86
N CYS A 139 6.79 15.22 10.58
CA CYS A 139 7.35 15.90 9.41
C CYS A 139 6.21 16.47 8.55
N GLU A 140 6.35 17.70 8.06
CA GLU A 140 5.30 18.35 7.27
C GLU A 140 5.52 18.23 5.75
N SER A 141 6.51 17.44 5.35
CA SER A 141 6.80 17.08 3.97
C SER A 141 7.63 15.80 3.91
N GLN A 142 7.66 15.17 2.73
CA GLN A 142 8.58 14.06 2.47
C GLN A 142 10.05 14.51 2.60
N GLU A 143 10.36 15.71 2.17
CA GLU A 143 11.71 16.29 2.21
C GLU A 143 12.19 16.46 3.64
N ASP A 144 11.32 16.93 4.55
CA ASP A 144 11.63 17.03 5.98
C ASP A 144 11.90 15.65 6.59
N ALA A 145 11.05 14.67 6.28
CA ALA A 145 11.24 13.30 6.75
C ALA A 145 12.56 12.70 6.27
N VAL A 146 12.92 12.93 5.01
CA VAL A 146 14.20 12.47 4.44
C VAL A 146 15.38 13.12 5.18
N ALA A 147 15.32 14.43 5.42
CA ALA A 147 16.38 15.15 6.14
C ALA A 147 16.51 14.61 7.57
N ASP A 148 15.40 14.42 8.27
CA ASP A 148 15.39 13.94 9.66
C ASP A 148 15.93 12.51 9.79
N ILE A 149 15.62 11.63 8.83
CA ILE A 149 16.15 10.26 8.81
C ILE A 149 17.66 10.27 8.52
N LEU A 150 18.11 11.05 7.53
CA LEU A 150 19.51 11.08 7.14
C LEU A 150 20.41 11.70 8.20
N GLU A 151 19.90 12.69 8.95
CA GLU A 151 20.60 13.38 10.05
C GLU A 151 20.45 12.66 11.40
N ASP A 152 19.96 11.40 11.41
CA ASP A 152 19.80 10.55 12.59
C ASP A 152 18.90 11.17 13.68
N ARG A 153 17.95 12.04 13.31
CA ARG A 153 16.94 12.57 14.22
C ARG A 153 15.82 11.58 14.53
N VAL A 154 15.55 10.66 13.59
CA VAL A 154 14.62 9.54 13.79
C VAL A 154 15.34 8.42 14.52
N GLN A 155 14.75 7.92 15.59
CA GLN A 155 15.31 6.89 16.46
C GLN A 155 14.45 5.62 16.48
N ALA A 156 15.03 4.50 16.90
CA ALA A 156 14.27 3.26 17.12
C ALA A 156 13.12 3.50 18.12
N GLY A 157 11.94 3.01 17.80
CA GLY A 157 10.71 3.23 18.55
C GLY A 157 9.90 4.46 18.12
N ASP A 158 10.37 5.20 17.12
CA ASP A 158 9.62 6.32 16.60
C ASP A 158 8.55 5.89 15.57
N VAL A 159 7.46 6.64 15.55
CA VAL A 159 6.45 6.64 14.49
C VAL A 159 6.65 7.90 13.66
N VAL A 160 7.26 7.77 12.50
CA VAL A 160 7.49 8.91 11.59
C VAL A 160 6.17 9.26 10.93
N ILE A 161 5.66 10.46 11.15
CA ILE A 161 4.42 10.96 10.57
C ILE A 161 4.77 11.98 9.50
N VAL A 162 4.42 11.66 8.24
CA VAL A 162 4.58 12.58 7.10
C VAL A 162 3.20 13.06 6.69
N ARG A 163 2.88 14.31 6.96
CA ARG A 163 1.55 14.88 6.73
C ARG A 163 1.55 15.97 5.66
N TYR A 164 0.38 16.34 5.17
CA TYR A 164 0.16 17.28 4.06
C TYR A 164 0.66 16.75 2.69
N GLU A 165 0.71 15.44 2.53
CA GLU A 165 1.06 14.76 1.27
C GLU A 165 -0.14 14.04 0.64
N GLY A 166 -1.33 14.23 1.20
CA GLY A 166 -2.60 13.71 0.68
C GLY A 166 -3.12 14.43 -0.57
N PRO A 167 -4.32 14.08 -1.04
CA PRO A 167 -4.89 14.63 -2.28
C PRO A 167 -4.97 16.15 -2.34
N ARG A 168 -5.26 16.82 -1.21
CA ARG A 168 -5.35 18.28 -1.09
C ARG A 168 -4.03 18.91 -0.69
N GLY A 169 -3.40 18.37 0.34
CA GLY A 169 -2.17 18.92 0.92
C GLY A 169 -0.95 18.74 0.04
N GLY A 170 -0.83 17.58 -0.60
CA GLY A 170 0.22 17.22 -1.54
C GLY A 170 -0.35 16.77 -2.89
N PRO A 171 -1.01 17.67 -3.67
CA PRO A 171 -1.75 17.26 -4.84
C PRO A 171 -0.90 16.50 -5.85
N GLY A 172 -1.39 15.32 -6.24
CA GLY A 172 -0.66 14.29 -6.98
C GLY A 172 -0.14 13.17 -6.08
N MET A 173 -0.26 13.31 -4.74
CA MET A 173 0.09 12.30 -3.74
C MET A 173 1.46 11.67 -4.03
N GLN A 174 2.52 12.38 -3.73
CA GLN A 174 3.89 11.90 -3.94
C GLN A 174 4.10 10.58 -3.20
N GLU A 175 4.72 9.62 -3.87
CA GLU A 175 5.05 8.33 -3.25
C GLU A 175 6.16 8.48 -2.21
N MET A 176 5.98 7.88 -1.03
CA MET A 176 6.94 7.91 0.08
C MET A 176 8.10 6.91 -0.11
N LEU A 177 8.68 6.86 -1.31
CA LEU A 177 9.79 5.95 -1.64
C LEU A 177 11.06 6.25 -0.82
N TYR A 178 11.45 7.53 -0.76
CA TYR A 178 12.70 7.91 -0.11
C TYR A 178 12.67 7.70 1.41
N PRO A 179 11.64 8.15 2.16
CA PRO A 179 11.57 7.89 3.60
C PRO A 179 11.65 6.40 3.93
N THR A 180 10.90 5.54 3.23
CA THR A 180 10.92 4.08 3.48
C THR A 180 12.28 3.47 3.17
N SER A 181 12.92 3.88 2.07
CA SER A 181 14.23 3.39 1.68
C SER A 181 15.31 3.79 2.69
N TYR A 182 15.29 5.03 3.16
CA TYR A 182 16.27 5.52 4.12
C TYR A 182 16.07 4.96 5.53
N ILE A 183 14.83 4.81 6.02
CA ILE A 183 14.54 4.09 7.27
C ILE A 183 15.17 2.68 7.21
N LYS A 184 14.96 1.98 6.09
CA LYS A 184 15.55 0.65 5.90
C LYS A 184 17.07 0.68 5.84
N SER A 185 17.67 1.61 5.11
CA SER A 185 19.14 1.71 4.97
C SER A 185 19.83 2.09 6.27
N LYS A 186 19.16 2.82 7.16
CA LYS A 186 19.62 3.14 8.52
C LYS A 186 19.43 1.99 9.53
N GLY A 187 18.90 0.83 9.09
CA GLY A 187 18.62 -0.30 9.97
C GLY A 187 17.37 -0.15 10.85
N LEU A 188 16.57 0.88 10.62
CA LEU A 188 15.38 1.21 11.42
C LEU A 188 14.09 0.53 10.91
N GLY A 189 14.15 -0.21 9.80
CA GLY A 189 12.98 -0.80 9.14
C GLY A 189 12.18 -1.80 9.97
N LYS A 190 12.78 -2.35 11.03
CA LYS A 190 12.15 -3.25 12.01
C LYS A 190 11.92 -2.58 13.38
N ALA A 191 12.19 -1.29 13.50
CA ALA A 191 12.15 -0.58 14.78
C ALA A 191 11.33 0.71 14.74
N CYS A 192 10.86 1.12 13.57
CA CYS A 192 10.05 2.31 13.36
C CYS A 192 8.81 2.00 12.53
N ALA A 193 7.77 2.79 12.74
CA ALA A 193 6.62 2.87 11.84
C ALA A 193 6.68 4.16 11.01
N LEU A 194 6.04 4.16 9.83
CA LEU A 194 5.85 5.35 9.01
C LEU A 194 4.38 5.50 8.67
N ILE A 195 3.80 6.67 8.96
CA ILE A 195 2.40 7.00 8.73
C ILE A 195 2.33 8.23 7.82
N THR A 196 1.44 8.22 6.83
CA THR A 196 1.24 9.39 5.96
C THR A 196 -0.19 9.49 5.45
N ASP A 197 -0.66 10.70 5.21
CA ASP A 197 -1.85 10.97 4.39
C ASP A 197 -1.56 10.89 2.87
N GLY A 198 -0.27 10.76 2.49
CA GLY A 198 0.18 10.40 1.15
C GLY A 198 0.05 8.90 0.85
N ARG A 199 0.90 8.36 -0.02
CA ARG A 199 0.83 6.98 -0.51
C ARG A 199 2.15 6.24 -0.51
N PHE A 200 2.06 4.92 -0.50
CA PHE A 200 3.18 3.99 -0.69
C PHE A 200 2.99 3.13 -1.94
N SER A 201 4.08 2.55 -2.45
CA SER A 201 4.03 1.54 -3.50
C SER A 201 3.87 0.13 -2.95
N GLY A 202 3.48 -0.80 -3.83
CA GLY A 202 3.42 -2.23 -3.51
C GLY A 202 4.78 -2.84 -3.15
N GLY A 203 5.91 -2.20 -3.52
CA GLY A 203 7.27 -2.64 -3.18
C GLY A 203 7.74 -2.26 -1.77
N THR A 204 6.96 -1.44 -1.05
CA THR A 204 7.30 -0.98 0.31
C THR A 204 7.37 -2.14 1.30
N SER A 205 8.35 -2.12 2.19
CA SER A 205 8.53 -3.08 3.29
C SER A 205 8.62 -2.33 4.62
N GLY A 206 8.36 -3.05 5.73
CA GLY A 206 8.27 -2.48 7.07
C GLY A 206 6.86 -1.97 7.39
N LEU A 207 6.67 -1.47 8.59
CA LEU A 207 5.38 -0.96 9.07
C LEU A 207 5.10 0.43 8.46
N SER A 208 4.48 0.42 7.26
CA SER A 208 4.16 1.62 6.50
C SER A 208 2.66 1.73 6.27
N ILE A 209 2.08 2.83 6.70
CA ILE A 209 0.64 3.12 6.71
C ILE A 209 0.38 4.38 5.90
N GLY A 210 -0.36 4.26 4.83
CA GLY A 210 -0.69 5.36 3.92
C GLY A 210 -2.18 5.66 3.84
N HIS A 211 -2.51 6.67 3.05
CA HIS A 211 -3.90 7.08 2.78
C HIS A 211 -4.68 7.42 4.05
N VAL A 212 -4.01 7.96 5.08
CA VAL A 212 -4.72 8.39 6.30
C VAL A 212 -5.81 9.39 5.94
N SER A 213 -7.04 9.02 6.27
CA SER A 213 -8.23 9.80 5.93
C SER A 213 -9.07 10.08 7.19
N PRO A 214 -9.55 11.33 7.35
CA PRO A 214 -9.28 12.52 6.52
C PRO A 214 -7.81 12.97 6.58
N GLU A 215 -7.29 13.51 5.46
CA GLU A 215 -5.92 14.04 5.39
C GLU A 215 -5.73 15.31 6.23
N ALA A 216 -4.49 15.65 6.57
CA ALA A 216 -4.17 16.84 7.36
C ALA A 216 -4.74 18.13 6.77
N ALA A 217 -4.62 18.33 5.44
CA ALA A 217 -5.12 19.54 4.76
C ALA A 217 -6.65 19.61 4.68
N ALA A 218 -7.36 18.53 4.97
CA ALA A 218 -8.81 18.48 5.09
C ALA A 218 -9.30 18.59 6.55
N GLY A 219 -8.41 18.82 7.51
CA GLY A 219 -8.75 18.92 8.91
C GLY A 219 -8.72 17.59 9.68
N GLY A 220 -8.18 16.53 9.06
CA GLY A 220 -8.02 15.22 9.69
C GLY A 220 -7.13 15.28 10.95
N ALA A 221 -7.36 14.34 11.86
CA ALA A 221 -6.66 14.33 13.16
C ALA A 221 -5.15 14.08 13.04
N ILE A 222 -4.66 13.56 11.93
CA ILE A 222 -3.22 13.50 11.65
C ILE A 222 -2.54 14.89 11.72
N ALA A 223 -3.28 15.98 11.42
CA ALA A 223 -2.79 17.35 11.57
C ALA A 223 -2.59 17.78 13.02
N LEU A 224 -3.21 17.08 13.98
CA LEU A 224 -3.22 17.42 15.39
C LEU A 224 -2.10 16.73 16.19
N VAL A 225 -1.45 15.74 15.56
CA VAL A 225 -0.37 15.00 16.22
C VAL A 225 0.85 15.90 16.38
N GLU A 226 1.44 15.89 17.58
CA GLU A 226 2.65 16.63 17.90
C GLU A 226 3.83 15.69 18.20
N ASN A 227 5.05 16.21 18.08
CA ASN A 227 6.24 15.44 18.40
C ASN A 227 6.21 14.91 19.85
N GLY A 228 6.45 13.61 20.00
CA GLY A 228 6.45 12.94 21.30
C GLY A 228 5.12 12.32 21.71
N ASP A 229 4.01 12.60 21.02
CA ASP A 229 2.73 11.92 21.26
C ASP A 229 2.89 10.40 21.09
N ARG A 230 2.18 9.62 21.90
CA ARG A 230 2.19 8.17 21.77
C ARG A 230 1.19 7.73 20.71
N ILE A 231 1.63 6.88 19.80
CA ILE A 231 0.81 6.30 18.74
C ILE A 231 0.74 4.79 18.94
N LEU A 232 -0.47 4.23 18.97
CA LEU A 232 -0.71 2.78 19.00
C LEU A 232 -1.25 2.33 17.64
N ILE A 233 -0.57 1.36 17.05
CA ILE A 233 -0.96 0.65 15.84
C ILE A 233 -1.22 -0.79 16.24
N ASP A 234 -2.43 -1.30 15.99
CA ASP A 234 -2.85 -2.69 16.29
C ASP A 234 -3.49 -3.27 15.03
N ILE A 235 -2.67 -3.91 14.20
CA ILE A 235 -3.12 -4.47 12.90
C ILE A 235 -4.13 -5.60 13.12
N PRO A 236 -3.93 -6.56 14.05
CA PRO A 236 -4.95 -7.58 14.35
C PRO A 236 -6.31 -7.01 14.73
N LYS A 237 -6.35 -5.90 15.47
CA LYS A 237 -7.61 -5.23 15.84
C LYS A 237 -8.07 -4.19 14.82
N ARG A 238 -7.36 -4.03 13.73
CA ARG A 238 -7.66 -3.00 12.70
C ARG A 238 -7.73 -1.59 13.28
N ALA A 239 -6.85 -1.27 14.25
CA ALA A 239 -6.91 -0.03 15.00
C ALA A 239 -5.62 0.81 14.86
N ILE A 240 -5.79 2.14 14.82
CA ILE A 240 -4.70 3.11 14.85
C ILE A 240 -5.14 4.35 15.66
N ASN A 241 -4.39 4.69 16.71
CA ASN A 241 -4.78 5.77 17.61
C ASN A 241 -3.59 6.60 18.08
N VAL A 242 -3.79 7.91 18.22
CA VAL A 242 -2.96 8.75 19.05
C VAL A 242 -3.50 8.67 20.49
N LEU A 243 -2.59 8.44 21.44
CA LEU A 243 -2.93 8.27 22.86
C LEU A 243 -2.84 9.63 23.57
N VAL A 244 -3.71 10.53 23.15
CA VAL A 244 -3.84 11.90 23.69
C VAL A 244 -5.29 12.13 24.05
N ASP A 245 -5.54 12.81 25.15
CA ASP A 245 -6.88 13.12 25.61
C ASP A 245 -7.65 13.94 24.58
N GLU A 246 -8.93 13.63 24.38
CA GLU A 246 -9.75 14.27 23.37
C GLU A 246 -9.89 15.79 23.60
N ALA A 247 -9.88 16.24 24.86
CA ALA A 247 -9.88 17.65 25.18
C ALA A 247 -8.66 18.38 24.60
N VAL A 248 -7.48 17.76 24.70
CA VAL A 248 -6.23 18.30 24.13
C VAL A 248 -6.29 18.29 22.60
N LEU A 249 -6.82 17.21 21.98
CA LEU A 249 -6.99 17.16 20.54
C LEU A 249 -7.95 18.24 20.03
N ASN A 250 -9.00 18.56 20.78
CA ASN A 250 -9.95 19.64 20.43
C ASN A 250 -9.32 21.03 20.56
N GLU A 251 -8.46 21.28 21.55
CA GLU A 251 -7.68 22.51 21.63
C GLU A 251 -6.73 22.65 20.42
N ARG A 252 -5.99 21.57 20.08
CA ARG A 252 -5.11 21.55 18.91
C ARG A 252 -5.90 21.74 17.61
N ARG A 253 -7.09 21.16 17.50
CA ARG A 253 -7.98 21.32 16.34
C ARG A 253 -8.40 22.78 16.15
N THR A 254 -8.73 23.45 17.24
CA THR A 254 -9.06 24.89 17.23
C THR A 254 -7.88 25.73 16.76
N ALA A 255 -6.68 25.44 17.26
CA ALA A 255 -5.46 26.12 16.85
C ALA A 255 -5.12 25.88 15.38
N GLN A 256 -5.20 24.61 14.91
CA GLN A 256 -4.95 24.26 13.51
C GLN A 256 -5.99 24.86 12.55
N ALA A 257 -7.25 24.94 12.96
CA ALA A 257 -8.29 25.61 12.18
C ALA A 257 -7.99 27.09 11.95
N ALA A 258 -7.48 27.79 12.97
CA ALA A 258 -7.05 29.18 12.84
C ALA A 258 -5.86 29.37 11.88
N LEU A 259 -5.00 28.34 11.73
CA LEU A 259 -3.89 28.30 10.78
C LEU A 259 -4.32 27.82 9.38
N GLY A 260 -5.54 27.30 9.23
CA GLY A 260 -6.11 26.81 7.95
C GLY A 260 -5.56 25.43 7.54
N PHE A 261 -5.18 24.57 8.46
CA PHE A 261 -4.69 23.20 8.23
C PHE A 261 -3.65 23.13 7.09
N LYS A 262 -2.56 23.84 7.27
CA LYS A 262 -1.45 23.90 6.32
C LYS A 262 -0.11 23.75 7.02
N PRO A 263 0.95 23.35 6.31
CA PRO A 263 2.29 23.29 6.87
C PRO A 263 2.70 24.62 7.54
N ALA A 264 3.43 24.54 8.65
CA ALA A 264 3.94 25.71 9.35
C ALA A 264 5.01 26.47 8.53
N LYS A 265 5.71 25.76 7.65
CA LYS A 265 6.73 26.32 6.75
C LYS A 265 6.32 26.20 5.30
N ASP A 266 6.70 27.18 4.51
CA ASP A 266 6.55 27.07 3.05
C ASP A 266 7.43 25.93 2.50
N ARG A 267 6.84 25.10 1.66
CA ARG A 267 7.55 24.00 1.01
C ARG A 267 8.15 24.45 -0.32
N PRO A 268 9.37 23.99 -0.67
CA PRO A 268 10.03 24.37 -1.93
C PRO A 268 9.32 23.79 -3.16
N ARG A 269 8.39 22.85 -2.97
CA ARG A 269 7.65 22.18 -4.03
C ARG A 269 6.75 23.13 -4.80
N LYS A 270 6.96 23.21 -6.14
CA LYS A 270 6.10 23.97 -7.05
C LYS A 270 4.88 23.16 -7.45
N VAL A 271 3.70 23.64 -7.05
CA VAL A 271 2.42 23.05 -7.46
C VAL A 271 1.89 23.79 -8.68
N SER A 272 1.65 23.07 -9.79
CA SER A 272 1.13 23.66 -11.03
C SER A 272 -0.32 24.18 -10.85
N PRO A 273 -0.78 25.11 -11.69
CA PRO A 273 -2.18 25.57 -11.66
C PRO A 273 -3.20 24.42 -11.77
N ALA A 274 -2.92 23.41 -12.61
CA ALA A 274 -3.77 22.24 -12.77
C ALA A 274 -3.89 21.42 -11.47
N LEU A 275 -2.78 21.20 -10.76
CA LEU A 275 -2.77 20.51 -9.48
C LEU A 275 -3.40 21.35 -8.37
N LYS A 276 -3.27 22.68 -8.40
CA LYS A 276 -3.97 23.57 -7.46
C LYS A 276 -5.48 23.50 -7.65
N PHE A 277 -5.94 23.40 -8.89
CA PHE A 277 -7.37 23.23 -9.20
C PHE A 277 -7.85 21.85 -8.74
N TYR A 278 -7.09 20.79 -9.04
CA TYR A 278 -7.38 19.44 -8.54
C TYR A 278 -7.53 19.42 -7.02
N ALA A 279 -6.59 20.00 -6.27
CA ALA A 279 -6.63 20.05 -4.81
C ALA A 279 -7.90 20.69 -4.23
N LYS A 280 -8.53 21.62 -4.99
CA LYS A 280 -9.79 22.27 -4.56
C LYS A 280 -11.02 21.41 -4.79
N THR A 281 -10.97 20.47 -5.72
CA THR A 281 -12.12 19.70 -6.20
C THR A 281 -11.99 18.21 -5.97
N VAL A 282 -10.93 17.76 -5.27
CA VAL A 282 -10.67 16.36 -5.04
C VAL A 282 -11.39 15.84 -3.80
N THR A 283 -11.86 14.59 -3.86
CA THR A 283 -12.35 13.82 -2.72
C THR A 283 -11.18 13.29 -1.89
N SER A 284 -11.46 12.79 -0.69
CA SER A 284 -10.48 12.13 0.18
C SER A 284 -9.95 10.82 -0.41
N ALA A 285 -8.82 10.33 0.10
CA ALA A 285 -8.17 9.11 -0.37
C ALA A 285 -9.03 7.85 -0.20
N ASP A 286 -9.82 7.75 0.87
CA ASP A 286 -10.80 6.68 1.10
C ASP A 286 -11.89 6.62 0.02
N ARG A 287 -12.15 7.76 -0.65
CA ARG A 287 -13.08 7.88 -1.79
C ARG A 287 -12.38 7.87 -3.16
N GLY A 288 -11.13 7.42 -3.21
CA GLY A 288 -10.34 7.26 -4.42
C GLY A 288 -9.63 8.49 -4.92
N ALA A 289 -9.62 9.61 -4.18
CA ALA A 289 -8.97 10.88 -4.56
C ALA A 289 -9.37 11.34 -6.00
N VAL A 290 -10.63 11.16 -6.36
CA VAL A 290 -11.21 11.58 -7.63
C VAL A 290 -11.76 13.00 -7.53
N ARG A 291 -12.06 13.63 -8.66
CA ARG A 291 -12.79 14.92 -8.65
C ARG A 291 -14.19 14.73 -8.09
N ASP A 292 -14.57 15.60 -7.18
CA ASP A 292 -15.90 15.62 -6.58
C ASP A 292 -16.92 16.17 -7.59
N LEU A 293 -17.75 15.28 -8.11
CA LEU A 293 -18.76 15.65 -9.09
C LEU A 293 -19.97 16.37 -8.46
N SER A 294 -20.17 16.25 -7.13
CA SER A 294 -21.25 16.96 -6.44
C SER A 294 -21.08 18.47 -6.50
N LEU A 295 -19.86 18.96 -6.74
CA LEU A 295 -19.56 20.37 -6.95
C LEU A 295 -20.07 20.92 -8.29
N LEU A 296 -20.65 20.08 -9.15
CA LEU A 296 -21.26 20.49 -10.43
C LEU A 296 -22.76 20.71 -10.31
N ASP A 297 -23.35 20.29 -9.20
CA ASP A 297 -24.81 20.35 -8.98
C ASP A 297 -25.27 21.68 -8.29
N ASP A 298 -24.28 22.56 -7.97
CA ASP A 298 -24.48 23.92 -7.44
C ASP A 298 -24.33 24.95 -8.60
#